data_aab2fae02becc0e3bb6040cc69a1443e
#
_entry.id   aab2fae02becc0e3bb6040cc69a1443e
#
_cell.length_a   1.000
_cell.length_b   1.000
_cell.length_c   1.000
_cell.angle_alpha   90.00
_cell.angle_beta   90.00
_cell.angle_gamma   90.00
#
_symmetry.space_group_name_H-M   'P 1'
#
loop_
_entity.id
_entity.type
_entity.pdbx_description
1 polymer ?
#
loop_
_entity_poly.entity_id
_entity_poly.type
_entity_poly.pdbx_seq_one_letter_code
_entity_poly.pdbx_strand_id
1 'polypeptide(L)'
;PLLATAAQLRESGAEVVVLGTAAGLESDLVPAAGFPLVEIPRVPLPRRPSLAFFTLPSRFSDAVRRCAQALEGTDVLVGFGGYVSTPAYIAAKRAGVPIVIHEQNARPGLANKVGARNAAVVALTFPSTPLQARRGETVVTGLPLRAAIADLASRRGDAAGAAQARREAAERLGVNPEAPTLL
;
A
#
# COMPACT_ATOMS: atom_id res chain seq x y z
N PRO A 1 3.03 3.87 -2.37
CA PRO A 1 1.59 3.95 -2.59
C PRO A 1 0.82 4.27 -1.31
N LEU A 2 0.95 3.45 -0.23
CA LEU A 2 0.23 3.64 1.02
C LEU A 2 0.30 5.08 1.53
N LEU A 3 1.49 5.62 1.79
CA LEU A 3 1.64 6.97 2.34
C LEU A 3 1.11 8.07 1.40
N ALA A 4 1.23 7.87 0.08
CA ALA A 4 0.67 8.81 -0.89
C ALA A 4 -0.86 8.84 -0.83
N THR A 5 -1.49 7.66 -0.75
CA THR A 5 -2.94 7.54 -0.58
C THR A 5 -3.39 8.09 0.78
N ALA A 6 -2.66 7.78 1.86
CA ALA A 6 -2.95 8.26 3.19
C ALA A 6 -2.91 9.80 3.28
N ALA A 7 -1.91 10.43 2.64
CA ALA A 7 -1.79 11.88 2.58
C ALA A 7 -3.00 12.51 1.85
N GLN A 8 -3.38 11.95 0.70
CA GLN A 8 -4.51 12.45 -0.08
C GLN A 8 -5.86 12.29 0.66
N LEU A 9 -6.04 11.16 1.36
CA LEU A 9 -7.23 10.94 2.18
C LEU A 9 -7.30 11.95 3.34
N ARG A 10 -6.19 12.21 4.01
CA ARG A 10 -6.11 13.22 5.08
C ARG A 10 -6.39 14.63 4.55
N GLU A 11 -5.88 15.00 3.39
CA GLU A 11 -6.18 16.29 2.73
C GLU A 11 -7.67 16.40 2.38
N SER A 12 -8.34 15.27 2.12
CA SER A 12 -9.79 15.19 1.87
C SER A 12 -10.62 15.18 3.18
N GLY A 13 -9.99 15.32 4.36
CA GLY A 13 -10.65 15.36 5.65
C GLY A 13 -10.86 14.01 6.33
N ALA A 14 -10.31 12.91 5.80
CA ALA A 14 -10.39 11.61 6.43
C ALA A 14 -9.39 11.47 7.58
N GLU A 15 -9.79 10.82 8.66
CA GLU A 15 -8.90 10.33 9.70
C GLU A 15 -8.25 9.02 9.22
N VAL A 16 -6.92 8.94 9.27
CA VAL A 16 -6.18 7.80 8.73
C VAL A 16 -5.29 7.17 9.79
N VAL A 17 -5.48 5.88 10.01
CA VAL A 17 -4.62 5.04 10.86
C VAL A 17 -3.99 3.96 9.99
N VAL A 18 -2.70 3.68 10.19
CA VAL A 18 -1.96 2.67 9.41
C VAL A 18 -1.73 1.43 10.26
N LEU A 19 -2.01 0.25 9.68
CA LEU A 19 -1.65 -1.03 10.26
C LEU A 19 -0.32 -1.50 9.67
N GLY A 20 0.66 -1.79 10.49
CA GLY A 20 1.98 -2.23 10.06
C GLY A 20 2.62 -3.22 11.03
N THR A 21 3.87 -3.58 10.78
CA THR A 21 4.66 -4.44 11.68
C THR A 21 5.78 -3.63 12.34
N ALA A 22 6.14 -3.98 13.57
CA ALA A 22 7.23 -3.32 14.30
C ALA A 22 8.61 -3.46 13.63
N ALA A 23 8.80 -4.43 12.73
CA ALA A 23 10.08 -4.74 12.08
C ALA A 23 10.10 -4.43 10.57
N GLY A 24 9.13 -3.68 10.07
CA GLY A 24 9.06 -3.27 8.66
C GLY A 24 9.53 -1.84 8.45
N LEU A 25 9.67 -1.43 7.19
CA LEU A 25 9.95 -0.02 6.86
C LEU A 25 8.82 0.92 7.33
N GLU A 26 7.65 0.39 7.52
CA GLU A 26 6.47 1.11 8.02
C GLU A 26 6.66 1.64 9.44
N SER A 27 7.48 0.97 10.29
CA SER A 27 7.75 1.44 11.67
C SER A 27 8.40 2.81 11.73
N ASP A 28 9.22 3.14 10.74
CA ASP A 28 9.91 4.42 10.66
C ASP A 28 9.19 5.41 9.75
N LEU A 29 8.74 4.94 8.58
CA LEU A 29 8.21 5.82 7.55
C LEU A 29 6.80 6.33 7.85
N VAL A 30 5.97 5.56 8.56
CA VAL A 30 4.58 5.97 8.87
C VAL A 30 4.55 7.07 9.91
N PRO A 31 5.23 6.95 11.08
CA PRO A 31 5.32 8.03 12.04
C PRO A 31 6.04 9.28 11.49
N ALA A 32 7.11 9.10 10.70
CA ALA A 32 7.82 10.21 10.05
C ALA A 32 6.92 10.98 9.07
N ALA A 33 5.91 10.35 8.49
CA ALA A 33 4.89 10.99 7.66
C ALA A 33 3.71 11.57 8.47
N GLY A 34 3.75 11.49 9.81
CA GLY A 34 2.74 12.04 10.71
C GLY A 34 1.45 11.23 10.76
N PHE A 35 1.50 9.91 10.54
CA PHE A 35 0.37 9.01 10.69
C PHE A 35 0.51 8.10 11.91
N PRO A 36 -0.59 7.83 12.63
CA PRO A 36 -0.61 6.82 13.67
C PRO A 36 -0.33 5.44 13.08
N LEU A 37 0.54 4.67 13.73
CA LEU A 37 0.84 3.29 13.39
C LEU A 37 0.32 2.35 14.48
N VAL A 38 -0.54 1.41 14.10
CA VAL A 38 -0.95 0.30 14.97
C VAL A 38 -0.14 -0.94 14.57
N GLU A 39 0.64 -1.43 15.51
CA GLU A 39 1.50 -2.58 15.30
C GLU A 39 0.71 -3.89 15.37
N ILE A 40 0.79 -4.65 14.29
CA ILE A 40 0.19 -5.98 14.15
C ILE A 40 1.31 -7.03 14.17
N PRO A 41 1.16 -8.12 14.94
CA PRO A 41 2.15 -9.18 14.97
C PRO A 41 2.42 -9.74 13.59
N ARG A 42 3.69 -9.80 13.21
CA ARG A 42 4.10 -10.44 11.96
C ARG A 42 3.88 -11.95 12.03
N VAL A 43 3.14 -12.50 11.09
CA VAL A 43 2.88 -13.94 10.97
C VAL A 43 3.51 -14.45 9.66
N PRO A 44 4.83 -14.73 9.67
CA PRO A 44 5.50 -15.27 8.49
C PRO A 44 5.04 -16.71 8.26
N LEU A 45 4.66 -17.04 7.03
CA LEU A 45 4.43 -18.43 6.64
C LEU A 45 5.77 -19.15 6.57
N PRO A 46 5.98 -20.22 7.34
CA PRO A 46 7.21 -21.00 7.28
C PRO A 46 7.39 -21.61 5.89
N ARG A 47 8.57 -21.43 5.31
CA ARG A 47 8.89 -22.01 3.99
C ARG A 47 9.27 -23.48 4.04
N ARG A 48 9.50 -24.01 5.25
CA ARG A 48 9.84 -25.42 5.51
C ARG A 48 9.05 -25.91 6.72
N PRO A 49 8.70 -27.20 6.79
CA PRO A 49 8.08 -27.78 7.97
C PRO A 49 8.97 -27.52 9.21
N SER A 50 8.40 -26.92 10.23
CA SER A 50 9.09 -26.59 11.49
C SER A 50 8.07 -26.55 12.64
N LEU A 51 8.53 -26.59 13.88
CA LEU A 51 7.67 -26.45 15.06
C LEU A 51 6.85 -25.15 15.06
N ALA A 52 7.28 -24.14 14.29
CA ALA A 52 6.52 -22.90 14.10
C ALA A 52 5.14 -23.12 13.45
N PHE A 53 4.90 -24.23 12.75
CA PHE A 53 3.57 -24.59 12.25
C PHE A 53 2.53 -24.77 13.36
N PHE A 54 2.92 -25.30 14.51
CA PHE A 54 2.00 -25.52 15.62
C PHE A 54 1.55 -24.23 16.31
N THR A 55 2.37 -23.17 16.25
CA THR A 55 2.03 -21.85 16.83
C THR A 55 1.43 -20.87 15.81
N LEU A 56 1.42 -21.24 14.53
CA LEU A 56 0.92 -20.38 13.46
C LEU A 56 -0.56 -20.02 13.63
N PRO A 57 -1.47 -20.96 13.98
CA PRO A 57 -2.90 -20.65 14.12
C PRO A 57 -3.17 -19.63 15.24
N SER A 58 -2.52 -19.79 16.41
CA SER A 58 -2.69 -18.85 17.52
C SER A 58 -2.16 -17.46 17.18
N ARG A 59 -0.94 -17.37 16.62
CA ARG A 59 -0.35 -16.10 16.18
C ARG A 59 -1.18 -15.40 15.11
N PHE A 60 -1.73 -16.17 14.18
CA PHE A 60 -2.61 -15.62 13.16
C PHE A 60 -3.93 -15.11 13.74
N SER A 61 -4.52 -15.87 14.68
CA SER A 61 -5.71 -15.45 15.41
C SER A 61 -5.48 -14.16 16.20
N ASP A 62 -4.31 -14.04 16.85
CA ASP A 62 -3.93 -12.82 17.57
C ASP A 62 -3.78 -11.62 16.64
N ALA A 63 -3.18 -11.81 15.47
CA ALA A 63 -3.08 -10.75 14.46
C ALA A 63 -4.47 -10.32 13.96
N VAL A 64 -5.38 -11.27 13.70
CA VAL A 64 -6.78 -10.95 13.30
C VAL A 64 -7.50 -10.19 14.40
N ARG A 65 -7.35 -10.60 15.67
CA ARG A 65 -7.97 -9.93 16.82
C ARG A 65 -7.47 -8.49 16.96
N ARG A 66 -6.16 -8.26 16.86
CA ARG A 66 -5.59 -6.91 16.91
C ARG A 66 -6.05 -6.04 15.73
N CYS A 67 -6.12 -6.61 14.53
CA CYS A 67 -6.72 -5.90 13.39
C CYS A 67 -8.19 -5.56 13.67
N ALA A 68 -8.98 -6.47 14.25
CA ALA A 68 -10.39 -6.20 14.57
C ALA A 68 -10.55 -5.04 15.56
N GLN A 69 -9.71 -4.98 16.59
CA GLN A 69 -9.71 -3.86 17.53
C GLN A 69 -9.35 -2.53 16.85
N ALA A 70 -8.35 -2.54 15.96
CA ALA A 70 -7.95 -1.34 15.23
C ALA A 70 -8.98 -0.89 14.18
N LEU A 71 -9.91 -1.74 13.80
CA LEU A 71 -10.98 -1.45 12.84
C LEU A 71 -12.28 -0.97 13.51
N GLU A 72 -12.34 -0.88 14.85
CA GLU A 72 -13.50 -0.36 15.55
C GLU A 72 -13.74 1.11 15.16
N GLY A 73 -14.96 1.41 14.69
CA GLY A 73 -15.32 2.74 14.20
C GLY A 73 -14.75 3.14 12.84
N THR A 74 -14.15 2.19 12.12
CA THR A 74 -13.55 2.44 10.80
C THR A 74 -14.60 2.27 9.70
N ASP A 75 -14.70 3.25 8.79
CA ASP A 75 -15.62 3.23 7.65
C ASP A 75 -15.13 2.36 6.50
N VAL A 76 -13.80 2.28 6.29
CA VAL A 76 -13.19 1.55 5.17
C VAL A 76 -11.78 1.07 5.49
N LEU A 77 -11.44 -0.14 5.07
CA LEU A 77 -10.08 -0.66 5.08
C LEU A 77 -9.47 -0.58 3.68
N VAL A 78 -8.35 0.13 3.53
CA VAL A 78 -7.58 0.16 2.29
C VAL A 78 -6.33 -0.71 2.43
N GLY A 79 -6.19 -1.74 1.61
CA GLY A 79 -5.09 -2.69 1.67
C GLY A 79 -4.14 -2.60 0.47
N PHE A 80 -2.84 -2.60 0.76
CA PHE A 80 -1.77 -2.54 -0.25
C PHE A 80 -0.97 -3.84 -0.37
N GLY A 81 -1.44 -4.92 0.27
CA GLY A 81 -0.71 -6.17 0.37
C GLY A 81 0.25 -6.21 1.56
N GLY A 82 1.09 -7.24 1.59
CA GLY A 82 2.02 -7.48 2.70
C GLY A 82 1.47 -8.43 3.77
N TYR A 83 2.25 -8.61 4.85
CA TYR A 83 1.94 -9.61 5.89
C TYR A 83 0.72 -9.25 6.75
N VAL A 84 0.47 -7.96 6.95
CA VAL A 84 -0.64 -7.45 7.77
C VAL A 84 -1.97 -7.50 7.02
N SER A 85 -1.94 -7.42 5.69
CA SER A 85 -3.16 -7.30 4.89
C SER A 85 -4.09 -8.50 5.01
N THR A 86 -3.56 -9.72 5.05
CA THR A 86 -4.43 -10.92 5.15
C THR A 86 -5.24 -10.95 6.46
N PRO A 87 -4.64 -10.82 7.66
CA PRO A 87 -5.41 -10.75 8.90
C PRO A 87 -6.34 -9.54 8.95
N ALA A 88 -5.94 -8.37 8.38
CA ALA A 88 -6.79 -7.19 8.31
C ALA A 88 -8.02 -7.41 7.40
N TYR A 89 -7.87 -8.05 6.25
CA TYR A 89 -9.01 -8.39 5.38
C TYR A 89 -9.99 -9.36 6.04
N ILE A 90 -9.50 -10.31 6.83
CA ILE A 90 -10.36 -11.23 7.57
C ILE A 90 -11.11 -10.50 8.69
N ALA A 91 -10.42 -9.63 9.42
CA ALA A 91 -11.03 -8.80 10.46
C ALA A 91 -12.11 -7.88 9.88
N ALA A 92 -11.80 -7.13 8.81
CA ALA A 92 -12.74 -6.24 8.14
C ALA A 92 -13.97 -6.97 7.62
N LYS A 93 -13.79 -8.14 6.97
CA LYS A 93 -14.91 -8.97 6.55
C LYS A 93 -15.83 -9.37 7.70
N ARG A 94 -15.26 -9.74 8.87
CA ARG A 94 -16.03 -10.15 10.06
C ARG A 94 -16.77 -8.98 10.68
N ALA A 95 -16.17 -7.79 10.65
CA ALA A 95 -16.73 -6.56 11.18
C ALA A 95 -17.70 -5.86 10.20
N GLY A 96 -17.85 -6.35 8.96
CA GLY A 96 -18.67 -5.70 7.94
C GLY A 96 -18.06 -4.42 7.36
N VAL A 97 -16.76 -4.16 7.64
CA VAL A 97 -16.04 -3.00 7.11
C VAL A 97 -15.72 -3.23 5.62
N PRO A 98 -16.10 -2.32 4.72
CA PRO A 98 -15.77 -2.38 3.30
C PRO A 98 -14.26 -2.45 3.07
N ILE A 99 -13.83 -3.28 2.09
CA ILE A 99 -12.43 -3.48 1.76
C ILE A 99 -12.15 -2.89 0.38
N VAL A 100 -11.20 -1.98 0.31
CA VAL A 100 -10.60 -1.49 -0.93
C VAL A 100 -9.18 -2.05 -1.02
N ILE A 101 -8.80 -2.59 -2.18
CA ILE A 101 -7.46 -3.14 -2.40
C ILE A 101 -6.79 -2.38 -3.52
N HIS A 102 -5.57 -1.92 -3.29
CA HIS A 102 -4.71 -1.42 -4.35
C HIS A 102 -3.59 -2.43 -4.65
N GLU A 103 -3.52 -2.90 -5.91
CA GLU A 103 -2.44 -3.79 -6.36
C GLU A 103 -1.46 -3.03 -7.24
N GLN A 104 -0.21 -2.95 -6.76
CA GLN A 104 0.85 -2.19 -7.41
C GLN A 104 1.58 -2.97 -8.51
N ASN A 105 1.49 -4.30 -8.48
CA ASN A 105 2.30 -5.17 -9.30
C ASN A 105 1.52 -5.76 -10.48
N ALA A 106 2.21 -6.02 -11.57
CA ALA A 106 1.65 -6.77 -12.70
C ALA A 106 1.29 -8.23 -12.32
N ARG A 107 1.95 -8.78 -11.29
CA ARG A 107 1.61 -10.09 -10.69
C ARG A 107 1.08 -9.87 -9.28
N PRO A 108 -0.22 -10.12 -9.04
CA PRO A 108 -0.83 -9.83 -7.76
C PRO A 108 -0.30 -10.69 -6.62
N GLY A 109 -0.08 -10.04 -5.47
CA GLY A 109 0.37 -10.70 -4.24
C GLY A 109 -0.70 -11.63 -3.66
N LEU A 110 -0.27 -12.63 -2.87
CA LEU A 110 -1.19 -13.62 -2.27
C LEU A 110 -2.22 -12.96 -1.35
N ALA A 111 -1.82 -11.98 -0.55
CA ALA A 111 -2.72 -11.26 0.34
C ALA A 111 -3.85 -10.58 -0.45
N ASN A 112 -3.52 -9.87 -1.53
CA ASN A 112 -4.49 -9.20 -2.37
C ASN A 112 -5.41 -10.18 -3.10
N LYS A 113 -4.90 -11.35 -3.53
CA LYS A 113 -5.74 -12.44 -4.09
C LYS A 113 -6.78 -12.96 -3.08
N VAL A 114 -6.38 -13.09 -1.82
CA VAL A 114 -7.29 -13.50 -0.75
C VAL A 114 -8.33 -12.39 -0.47
N GLY A 115 -7.88 -11.16 -0.35
CA GLY A 115 -8.73 -9.99 -0.06
C GLY A 115 -9.75 -9.70 -1.17
N ALA A 116 -9.35 -9.84 -2.45
CA ALA A 116 -10.20 -9.56 -3.60
C ALA A 116 -11.51 -10.39 -3.65
N ARG A 117 -11.56 -11.51 -2.91
CA ARG A 117 -12.77 -12.33 -2.78
C ARG A 117 -13.90 -11.59 -2.05
N ASN A 118 -13.56 -10.61 -1.21
CA ASN A 118 -14.51 -9.86 -0.38
C ASN A 118 -14.34 -8.34 -0.54
N ALA A 119 -13.48 -7.90 -1.46
CA ALA A 119 -13.26 -6.49 -1.71
C ALA A 119 -14.49 -5.86 -2.37
N ALA A 120 -14.85 -4.66 -1.92
CA ALA A 120 -15.82 -3.80 -2.58
C ALA A 120 -15.19 -3.18 -3.85
N VAL A 121 -13.88 -2.84 -3.77
CA VAL A 121 -13.13 -2.30 -4.91
C VAL A 121 -11.75 -2.93 -4.96
N VAL A 122 -11.30 -3.26 -6.17
CA VAL A 122 -9.91 -3.60 -6.49
C VAL A 122 -9.39 -2.56 -7.47
N ALA A 123 -8.45 -1.73 -7.00
CA ALA A 123 -7.77 -0.72 -7.80
C ALA A 123 -6.44 -1.29 -8.32
N LEU A 124 -6.21 -1.20 -9.61
CA LEU A 124 -5.04 -1.76 -10.28
C LEU A 124 -4.13 -0.66 -10.80
N THR A 125 -2.82 -0.86 -10.66
CA THR A 125 -1.82 -0.03 -11.35
C THR A 125 -1.79 -0.34 -12.84
N PHE A 126 -1.85 -1.62 -13.21
CA PHE A 126 -1.74 -2.06 -14.61
C PHE A 126 -3.02 -2.80 -15.05
N PRO A 127 -3.57 -2.48 -16.23
CA PRO A 127 -4.76 -3.17 -16.75
C PRO A 127 -4.51 -4.66 -17.02
N SER A 128 -3.25 -5.06 -17.20
CA SER A 128 -2.85 -6.46 -17.42
C SER A 128 -2.74 -7.29 -16.15
N THR A 129 -2.90 -6.69 -14.95
CA THR A 129 -2.82 -7.43 -13.68
C THR A 129 -4.00 -8.39 -13.55
N PRO A 130 -3.77 -9.73 -13.44
CA PRO A 130 -4.83 -10.72 -13.35
C PRO A 130 -5.42 -10.79 -11.94
N LEU A 131 -6.08 -9.71 -11.52
CA LEU A 131 -6.79 -9.61 -10.25
C LEU A 131 -8.12 -8.88 -10.47
N GLN A 132 -9.19 -9.44 -9.94
CA GLN A 132 -10.52 -8.84 -10.01
C GLN A 132 -11.24 -8.99 -8.69
N ALA A 133 -12.06 -8.00 -8.34
CA ALA A 133 -13.01 -8.11 -7.25
C ALA A 133 -14.05 -9.18 -7.60
N ARG A 134 -14.29 -10.13 -6.70
CA ARG A 134 -15.25 -11.22 -6.97
C ARG A 134 -16.69 -10.74 -6.89
N ARG A 135 -16.98 -9.75 -6.06
CA ARG A 135 -18.33 -9.24 -5.77
C ARG A 135 -18.45 -7.72 -5.83
N GLY A 136 -17.35 -7.06 -6.15
CA GLY A 136 -17.25 -5.60 -6.21
C GLY A 136 -16.77 -5.13 -7.57
N GLU A 137 -16.25 -3.92 -7.61
CA GLU A 137 -15.76 -3.27 -8.80
C GLU A 137 -14.24 -3.45 -8.95
N THR A 138 -13.76 -3.51 -10.19
CA THR A 138 -12.33 -3.48 -10.52
C THR A 138 -12.06 -2.30 -11.42
N VAL A 139 -11.16 -1.41 -10.98
CA VAL A 139 -10.83 -0.17 -11.67
C VAL A 139 -9.32 -0.07 -11.90
N VAL A 140 -8.89 0.57 -12.97
CA VAL A 140 -7.49 0.90 -13.23
C VAL A 140 -7.27 2.35 -12.82
N THR A 141 -6.51 2.54 -11.72
CA THR A 141 -6.25 3.86 -11.14
C THR A 141 -4.83 4.36 -11.39
N GLY A 142 -3.94 3.48 -11.84
CA GLY A 142 -2.50 3.76 -11.83
C GLY A 142 -1.89 3.65 -10.43
N LEU A 143 -0.65 4.11 -10.29
CA LEU A 143 0.11 4.07 -9.05
C LEU A 143 -0.03 5.39 -8.28
N PRO A 144 -0.49 5.40 -7.04
CA PRO A 144 -0.44 6.58 -6.19
C PRO A 144 1.00 7.04 -5.98
N LEU A 145 1.31 8.24 -6.47
CA LEU A 145 2.66 8.81 -6.44
C LEU A 145 2.84 9.71 -5.22
N ARG A 146 4.05 9.71 -4.66
CA ARG A 146 4.45 10.72 -3.66
C ARG A 146 4.44 12.10 -4.30
N ALA A 147 4.10 13.14 -3.54
CA ALA A 147 3.93 14.52 -4.04
C ALA A 147 5.10 14.98 -4.92
N ALA A 148 6.35 14.78 -4.49
CA ALA A 148 7.52 15.15 -5.28
C ALA A 148 7.63 14.44 -6.64
N ILE A 149 7.14 13.20 -6.73
CA ILE A 149 7.13 12.46 -8.00
C ILE A 149 5.95 12.89 -8.87
N ALA A 150 4.80 13.17 -8.25
CA ALA A 150 3.63 13.69 -8.95
C ALA A 150 3.92 15.08 -9.55
N ASP A 151 4.56 15.96 -8.79
CA ASP A 151 5.02 17.27 -9.27
C ASP A 151 5.99 17.13 -10.44
N LEU A 152 7.01 16.29 -10.31
CA LEU A 152 7.94 16.03 -11.39
C LEU A 152 7.24 15.47 -12.65
N ALA A 153 6.29 14.56 -12.48
CA ALA A 153 5.54 13.99 -13.60
C ALA A 153 4.69 15.08 -14.28
N SER A 154 4.02 15.93 -13.51
CA SER A 154 3.24 17.08 -14.02
C SER A 154 4.13 18.06 -14.79
N ARG A 155 5.25 18.47 -14.23
CA ARG A 155 6.21 19.38 -14.85
C ARG A 155 6.82 18.82 -16.15
N ARG A 156 6.88 17.51 -16.29
CA ARG A 156 7.34 16.82 -17.52
C ARG A 156 6.23 16.57 -18.53
N GLY A 157 5.02 17.06 -18.30
CA GLY A 157 3.89 16.91 -19.21
C GLY A 157 4.06 17.61 -20.56
N ASP A 158 4.95 18.61 -20.63
CA ASP A 158 5.34 19.27 -21.89
C ASP A 158 6.86 19.31 -22.05
N ALA A 159 7.32 19.63 -23.28
CA ALA A 159 8.75 19.63 -23.62
C ALA A 159 9.57 20.68 -22.86
N ALA A 160 8.98 21.86 -22.58
CA ALA A 160 9.66 22.95 -21.89
C ALA A 160 9.88 22.60 -20.41
N GLY A 161 8.84 22.12 -19.73
CA GLY A 161 8.93 21.66 -18.35
C GLY A 161 9.87 20.46 -18.18
N ALA A 162 9.86 19.52 -19.12
CA ALA A 162 10.80 18.40 -19.13
C ALA A 162 12.26 18.87 -19.26
N ALA A 163 12.54 19.82 -20.16
CA ALA A 163 13.88 20.38 -20.33
C ALA A 163 14.33 21.16 -19.10
N GLN A 164 13.43 21.93 -18.47
CA GLN A 164 13.73 22.65 -17.24
C GLN A 164 14.00 21.70 -16.07
N ALA A 165 13.15 20.69 -15.84
CA ALA A 165 13.36 19.71 -14.79
C ALA A 165 14.70 18.95 -14.97
N ARG A 166 15.09 18.67 -16.23
CA ARG A 166 16.38 18.04 -16.55
C ARG A 166 17.56 18.97 -16.19
N ARG A 167 17.50 20.26 -16.53
CA ARG A 167 18.55 21.22 -16.16
C ARG A 167 18.71 21.36 -14.66
N GLU A 168 17.60 21.54 -13.92
CA GLU A 168 17.62 21.63 -12.46
C GLU A 168 18.21 20.37 -11.81
N ALA A 169 17.85 19.19 -12.30
CA ALA A 169 18.39 17.94 -11.80
C ALA A 169 19.89 17.81 -12.10
N ALA A 170 20.32 18.18 -13.31
CA ALA A 170 21.71 18.15 -13.72
C ALA A 170 22.58 19.09 -12.88
N GLU A 171 22.10 20.30 -12.63
CA GLU A 171 22.77 21.27 -11.75
C GLU A 171 22.95 20.73 -10.33
N ARG A 172 21.90 20.15 -9.76
CA ARG A 172 21.95 19.55 -8.41
C ARG A 172 22.90 18.35 -8.31
N LEU A 173 23.05 17.60 -9.41
CA LEU A 173 23.92 16.42 -9.46
C LEU A 173 25.34 16.73 -9.98
N GLY A 174 25.61 17.96 -10.42
CA GLY A 174 26.88 18.36 -11.00
C GLY A 174 27.19 17.68 -12.32
N VAL A 175 26.17 17.34 -13.14
CA VAL A 175 26.33 16.65 -14.43
C VAL A 175 25.88 17.53 -15.59
N ASN A 176 26.38 17.24 -16.81
CA ASN A 176 25.97 17.96 -17.99
C ASN A 176 24.53 17.58 -18.41
N PRO A 177 23.58 18.53 -18.49
CA PRO A 177 22.19 18.22 -18.87
C PRO A 177 22.03 17.71 -20.29
N GLU A 178 22.97 17.99 -21.18
CA GLU A 178 22.92 17.58 -22.59
C GLU A 178 23.56 16.20 -22.83
N ALA A 179 24.32 15.71 -21.85
CA ALA A 179 24.94 14.38 -21.95
C ALA A 179 23.97 13.26 -21.54
N PRO A 180 24.00 12.10 -22.19
CA PRO A 180 23.29 10.92 -21.68
C PRO A 180 23.87 10.52 -20.33
N THR A 181 23.01 10.41 -19.31
CA THR A 181 23.39 10.02 -17.95
C THR A 181 22.85 8.63 -17.67
N LEU A 182 23.73 7.69 -17.32
CA LEU A 182 23.41 6.36 -16.83
C LEU A 182 23.61 6.36 -15.31
N LEU A 183 22.58 5.91 -14.56
CA LEU A 183 22.60 5.75 -13.10
C LEU A 183 22.58 4.28 -12.73
#